data_83c3bbc74925978440e55da0c6d7d389
#
_entry.id   83c3bbc74925978440e55da0c6d7d389
#
_cell.length_a   1.000
_cell.length_b   1.000
_cell.length_c   1.000
_cell.angle_alpha   90.00
_cell.angle_beta   90.00
_cell.angle_gamma   90.00
#
_symmetry.space_group_name_H-M   'P 1'
#
loop_
_entity.id
_entity.type
_entity.pdbx_description
1 polymer ?
#
loop_
_entity_poly.entity_id
_entity_poly.type
_entity_poly.pdbx_seq_one_letter_code
_entity_poly.pdbx_strand_id
1 'polypeptide(L)'
;MVQAYSYRIENTDDCYWVYLNEILLGTLDKGTKDTWHVNIELSGDNLLFTKLGFLKSSIYIQDLNSGESIGCISVPILPIFFQKFKFIYKGGEKMVWVGRNFFSFHWLWRRNKKTVLETVEDIVQGDKSGVITLSSYLNESNLLILTGIYLSLRRKRKLSLGLYNLSRRLAGKEWLQKDI
;
A
#
# COMPACT_ATOMS: atom_id res chain seq x y z
N MET A 1 -3.61 -21.74 13.30
CA MET A 1 -3.77 -20.79 14.45
C MET A 1 -3.87 -19.40 13.84
N VAL A 2 -4.85 -18.59 14.26
CA VAL A 2 -5.00 -17.20 13.81
C VAL A 2 -4.28 -16.31 14.82
N GLN A 3 -3.40 -15.43 14.35
CA GLN A 3 -2.69 -14.48 15.21
C GLN A 3 -3.17 -13.06 14.87
N ALA A 4 -3.43 -12.26 15.89
CA ALA A 4 -3.84 -10.88 15.76
C ALA A 4 -2.77 -9.95 16.37
N TYR A 5 -2.46 -8.86 15.67
CA TYR A 5 -1.48 -7.85 16.06
C TYR A 5 -2.11 -6.47 15.96
N SER A 6 -1.90 -5.62 16.96
CA SER A 6 -2.20 -4.20 16.79
C SER A 6 -1.19 -3.57 15.83
N TYR A 7 -1.61 -2.64 15.00
CA TYR A 7 -0.71 -1.83 14.20
C TYR A 7 -0.99 -0.34 14.39
N ARG A 8 0.06 0.46 14.23
CA ARG A 8 0.01 1.91 14.23
C ARG A 8 0.91 2.46 13.13
N ILE A 9 0.48 3.50 12.45
CA ILE A 9 1.24 4.18 11.39
C ILE A 9 1.38 5.64 11.77
N GLU A 10 2.60 6.07 12.03
CA GLU A 10 2.96 7.47 12.19
C GLU A 10 3.41 8.04 10.83
N ASN A 11 3.13 9.31 10.59
CA ASN A 11 3.54 9.99 9.37
C ASN A 11 4.35 11.24 9.74
N THR A 12 5.58 11.26 9.30
CA THR A 12 6.44 12.44 9.32
C THR A 12 6.72 12.84 7.88
N ASP A 13 6.50 14.06 7.49
CA ASP A 13 6.59 14.67 6.15
C ASP A 13 6.67 13.72 4.95
N ASP A 14 7.77 12.98 4.80
CA ASP A 14 8.00 12.08 3.68
C ASP A 14 8.15 10.60 4.06
N CYS A 15 8.10 10.26 5.35
CA CYS A 15 8.27 8.90 5.85
C CYS A 15 7.06 8.43 6.65
N TYR A 16 6.70 7.16 6.49
CA TYR A 16 5.72 6.46 7.32
C TYR A 16 6.42 5.41 8.17
N TRP A 17 6.24 5.50 9.47
CA TRP A 17 6.74 4.54 10.45
C TRP A 17 5.62 3.57 10.79
N VAL A 18 5.89 2.28 10.67
CA VAL A 18 4.90 1.23 10.88
C VAL A 18 5.31 0.41 12.10
N TYR A 19 4.42 0.36 13.07
CA TYR A 19 4.61 -0.41 14.30
C TYR A 19 3.65 -1.58 14.34
N LEU A 20 4.10 -2.70 14.92
CA LEU A 20 3.32 -3.89 15.22
C LEU A 20 3.49 -4.21 16.71
N ASN A 21 2.40 -4.21 17.48
CA ASN A 21 2.44 -4.35 18.94
C ASN A 21 3.50 -3.44 19.58
N GLU A 22 3.52 -2.15 19.18
CA GLU A 22 4.47 -1.10 19.61
C GLU A 22 5.94 -1.34 19.20
N ILE A 23 6.25 -2.40 18.48
CA ILE A 23 7.59 -2.66 17.94
C ILE A 23 7.65 -2.12 16.51
N LEU A 24 8.71 -1.37 16.18
CA LEU A 24 8.92 -0.88 14.82
C LEU A 24 9.10 -2.06 13.86
N LEU A 25 8.14 -2.21 12.95
CA LEU A 25 8.21 -3.19 11.87
C LEU A 25 9.09 -2.71 10.74
N GLY A 26 8.97 -1.42 10.40
CA GLY A 26 9.75 -0.82 9.32
C GLY A 26 9.24 0.56 8.92
N THR A 27 9.87 1.10 7.90
CA THR A 27 9.58 2.43 7.36
C THR A 27 9.26 2.38 5.87
N LEU A 28 8.46 3.35 5.43
CA LEU A 28 8.08 3.55 4.02
C LEU A 28 8.42 4.99 3.68
N ASP A 29 9.55 5.20 3.04
CA ASP A 29 10.02 6.53 2.65
C ASP A 29 9.57 6.87 1.23
N LYS A 30 8.97 8.04 1.06
CA LYS A 30 8.58 8.57 -0.23
C LYS A 30 9.83 9.11 -0.93
N GLY A 31 10.42 8.33 -1.79
CA GLY A 31 11.46 8.81 -2.68
C GLY A 31 10.91 9.78 -3.74
N THR A 32 11.07 9.47 -4.99
CA THR A 32 10.49 10.23 -6.11
C THR A 32 9.00 9.88 -6.31
N LYS A 33 8.38 10.50 -7.33
CA LYS A 33 6.99 10.22 -7.73
C LYS A 33 6.72 8.73 -7.98
N ASP A 34 7.71 8.01 -8.49
CA ASP A 34 7.58 6.62 -8.94
C ASP A 34 8.44 5.64 -8.13
N THR A 35 9.18 6.11 -7.12
CA THR A 35 10.04 5.27 -6.25
C THR A 35 9.69 5.42 -4.78
N TRP A 36 9.78 4.33 -4.03
CA TRP A 36 9.66 4.29 -2.58
C TRP A 36 10.73 3.37 -2.01
N HIS A 37 11.37 3.81 -0.94
CA HIS A 37 12.26 2.98 -0.14
C HIS A 37 11.46 2.38 1.00
N VAL A 38 11.62 1.08 1.20
CA VAL A 38 10.94 0.33 2.26
C VAL A 38 11.99 -0.42 3.06
N ASN A 39 12.12 -0.07 4.32
CA ASN A 39 13.02 -0.74 5.24
C ASN A 39 12.22 -1.66 6.16
N ILE A 40 12.64 -2.91 6.30
CA ILE A 40 12.04 -3.90 7.21
C ILE A 40 13.02 -4.11 8.36
N GLU A 41 12.77 -3.46 9.51
CA GLU A 41 13.69 -3.46 10.66
C GLU A 41 13.98 -4.87 11.20
N LEU A 42 12.94 -5.71 11.28
CA LEU A 42 13.06 -7.05 11.85
C LEU A 42 13.94 -8.01 11.04
N SER A 43 14.08 -7.81 9.74
CA SER A 43 14.92 -8.65 8.87
C SER A 43 16.13 -7.90 8.31
N GLY A 44 16.21 -6.60 8.50
CA GLY A 44 17.26 -5.76 7.93
C GLY A 44 17.18 -5.59 6.42
N ASP A 45 16.02 -5.90 5.81
CA ASP A 45 15.83 -5.79 4.37
C ASP A 45 15.60 -4.33 3.96
N ASN A 46 16.35 -3.87 2.96
CA ASN A 46 16.15 -2.59 2.32
C ASN A 46 15.58 -2.78 0.91
N LEU A 47 14.37 -2.36 0.69
CA LEU A 47 13.64 -2.62 -0.54
C LEU A 47 13.41 -1.33 -1.33
N LEU A 48 13.54 -1.42 -2.64
CA LEU A 48 13.15 -0.37 -3.58
C LEU A 48 11.90 -0.78 -4.35
N PHE A 49 10.84 0.01 -4.21
CA PHE A 49 9.61 -0.14 -4.97
C PHE A 49 9.62 0.87 -6.11
N THR A 50 9.79 0.39 -7.33
CA THR A 50 9.85 1.24 -8.54
C THR A 50 8.64 0.98 -9.43
N LYS A 51 7.87 2.03 -9.70
CA LYS A 51 6.78 1.96 -10.66
C LYS A 51 7.29 2.20 -12.08
N LEU A 52 7.02 1.27 -12.98
CA LEU A 52 7.30 1.37 -14.40
C LEU A 52 6.01 1.29 -15.22
N GLY A 53 6.02 1.96 -16.38
CA GLY A 53 4.93 1.96 -17.34
C GLY A 53 3.85 3.01 -17.08
N PHE A 54 3.20 3.46 -18.18
CA PHE A 54 2.16 4.49 -18.16
C PHE A 54 0.75 3.88 -18.18
N LEU A 55 0.42 3.08 -19.17
CA LEU A 55 -0.91 2.47 -19.33
C LEU A 55 -1.03 1.16 -18.54
N LYS A 56 -0.11 0.22 -18.74
CA LYS A 56 0.01 -0.99 -17.92
C LYS A 56 1.19 -0.79 -17.00
N SER A 57 0.95 -0.27 -15.80
CA SER A 57 2.03 -0.05 -14.86
C SER A 57 2.23 -1.27 -13.96
N SER A 58 3.49 -1.54 -13.66
CA SER A 58 3.91 -2.53 -12.68
C SER A 58 4.77 -1.85 -11.62
N ILE A 59 4.73 -2.36 -10.39
CA ILE A 59 5.63 -1.95 -9.33
C ILE A 59 6.60 -3.10 -9.13
N TYR A 60 7.85 -2.86 -9.41
CA TYR A 60 8.93 -3.81 -9.18
C TYR A 60 9.46 -3.61 -7.77
N ILE A 61 9.72 -4.73 -7.09
CA ILE A 61 10.29 -4.77 -5.75
C ILE A 61 11.66 -5.41 -5.87
N GLN A 62 12.68 -4.65 -5.50
CA GLN A 62 14.07 -5.06 -5.51
C GLN A 62 14.65 -4.94 -4.10
N ASP A 63 15.40 -5.94 -3.67
CA ASP A 63 16.23 -5.85 -2.49
C ASP A 63 17.51 -5.08 -2.81
N LEU A 64 17.75 -3.97 -2.12
CA LEU A 64 18.92 -3.13 -2.33
C LEU A 64 20.20 -3.74 -1.76
N ASN A 65 20.10 -4.63 -0.76
CA ASN A 65 21.25 -5.25 -0.14
C ASN A 65 21.86 -6.30 -1.08
N SER A 66 21.03 -7.13 -1.71
CA SER A 66 21.46 -8.18 -2.63
C SER A 66 21.42 -7.78 -4.10
N GLY A 67 20.69 -6.72 -4.44
CA GLY A 67 20.39 -6.34 -5.82
C GLY A 67 19.38 -7.26 -6.51
N GLU A 68 18.81 -8.23 -5.81
CA GLU A 68 17.89 -9.20 -6.37
C GLU A 68 16.46 -8.66 -6.51
N SER A 69 15.75 -9.12 -7.55
CA SER A 69 14.32 -8.89 -7.68
C SER A 69 13.55 -9.83 -6.75
N ILE A 70 12.70 -9.27 -5.90
CA ILE A 70 11.77 -10.03 -5.06
C ILE A 70 10.51 -10.40 -5.85
N GLY A 71 10.02 -9.48 -6.69
CA GLY A 71 8.82 -9.70 -7.48
C GLY A 71 8.25 -8.43 -8.06
N CYS A 72 7.04 -8.55 -8.61
CA CYS A 72 6.34 -7.39 -9.17
C CYS A 72 4.85 -7.37 -8.82
N ILE A 73 4.29 -6.17 -8.69
CA ILE A 73 2.87 -5.94 -8.49
C ILE A 73 2.28 -5.38 -9.77
N SER A 74 1.33 -6.11 -10.34
CA SER A 74 0.55 -5.64 -11.49
C SER A 74 -0.48 -4.61 -11.03
N VAL A 75 -0.42 -3.41 -11.61
CA VAL A 75 -1.32 -2.30 -11.29
C VAL A 75 -2.37 -2.20 -12.40
N PRO A 76 -3.67 -2.30 -12.10
CA PRO A 76 -4.72 -2.18 -13.11
C PRO A 76 -4.73 -0.77 -13.71
N ILE A 77 -5.20 -0.66 -14.98
CA ILE A 77 -5.23 0.60 -15.75
C ILE A 77 -6.06 1.67 -15.03
N LEU A 78 -7.17 1.28 -14.41
CA LEU A 78 -8.03 2.16 -13.63
C LEU A 78 -8.00 1.77 -12.14
N PRO A 79 -6.90 2.08 -11.42
CA PRO A 79 -6.72 1.65 -10.03
C PRO A 79 -7.74 2.25 -9.05
N ILE A 80 -8.48 3.28 -9.46
CA ILE A 80 -9.53 3.91 -8.65
C ILE A 80 -10.74 2.97 -8.52
N PHE A 81 -11.11 2.28 -9.60
CA PHE A 81 -12.26 1.39 -9.61
C PHE A 81 -11.92 -0.06 -9.24
N PHE A 82 -10.67 -0.47 -9.47
CA PHE A 82 -10.22 -1.82 -9.16
C PHE A 82 -9.50 -1.86 -7.81
N GLN A 83 -10.07 -2.61 -6.89
CA GLN A 83 -9.53 -2.80 -5.55
C GLN A 83 -8.66 -4.05 -5.45
N LYS A 84 -8.10 -4.53 -6.56
CA LYS A 84 -7.30 -5.75 -6.60
C LYS A 84 -5.98 -5.50 -7.29
N PHE A 85 -4.88 -5.85 -6.60
CA PHE A 85 -3.53 -5.85 -7.13
C PHE A 85 -2.96 -7.26 -7.05
N LYS A 86 -2.23 -7.66 -8.07
CA LYS A 86 -1.62 -8.99 -8.14
C LYS A 86 -0.12 -8.87 -7.92
N PHE A 87 0.36 -9.46 -6.84
CA PHE A 87 1.77 -9.60 -6.56
C PHE A 87 2.25 -10.95 -7.06
N ILE A 88 3.33 -10.95 -7.83
CA ILE A 88 3.98 -12.14 -8.39
C ILE A 88 5.40 -12.14 -7.86
N TYR A 89 5.74 -13.11 -7.02
CA TYR A 89 7.09 -13.33 -6.53
C TYR A 89 8.02 -13.83 -7.65
N LYS A 90 9.35 -13.66 -7.48
CA LYS A 90 10.38 -14.19 -8.39
C LYS A 90 10.19 -15.68 -8.66
N GLY A 91 9.79 -16.47 -7.66
CA GLY A 91 9.47 -17.90 -7.78
C GLY A 91 8.15 -18.25 -8.48
N GLY A 92 7.42 -17.25 -9.01
CA GLY A 92 6.16 -17.45 -9.71
C GLY A 92 4.93 -17.58 -8.81
N GLU A 93 5.10 -17.61 -7.51
CA GLU A 93 3.99 -17.60 -6.57
C GLU A 93 3.18 -16.30 -6.68
N LYS A 94 1.85 -16.43 -6.51
CA LYS A 94 0.93 -15.31 -6.72
C LYS A 94 0.11 -15.03 -5.47
N MET A 95 0.12 -13.75 -5.08
CA MET A 95 -0.74 -13.19 -4.04
C MET A 95 -1.66 -12.12 -4.63
N VAL A 96 -2.85 -11.97 -4.08
CA VAL A 96 -3.80 -10.94 -4.50
C VAL A 96 -4.13 -10.05 -3.31
N TRP A 97 -3.75 -8.78 -3.40
CA TRP A 97 -4.19 -7.76 -2.49
C TRP A 97 -5.60 -7.27 -2.88
N VAL A 98 -6.49 -7.14 -1.91
CA VAL A 98 -7.86 -6.70 -2.11
C VAL A 98 -8.17 -5.60 -1.10
N GLY A 99 -8.46 -4.39 -1.58
CA GLY A 99 -9.03 -3.34 -0.74
C GLY A 99 -10.52 -3.59 -0.55
N ARG A 100 -10.98 -3.60 0.69
CA ARG A 100 -12.39 -3.81 1.01
C ARG A 100 -13.23 -2.54 0.88
N ASN A 101 -12.63 -1.39 1.16
CA ASN A 101 -13.31 -0.12 1.22
C ASN A 101 -12.44 0.97 0.57
N PHE A 102 -13.08 2.01 -0.01
CA PHE A 102 -12.37 3.12 -0.65
C PHE A 102 -11.71 4.06 0.36
N PHE A 103 -12.31 4.22 1.52
CA PHE A 103 -11.95 5.26 2.48
C PHE A 103 -11.17 4.72 3.68
N SER A 104 -11.20 3.41 3.93
CA SER A 104 -10.52 2.78 5.06
C SER A 104 -9.23 2.06 4.64
N PHE A 105 -8.39 1.76 5.62
CA PHE A 105 -7.25 0.86 5.47
C PHE A 105 -7.66 -0.62 5.56
N HIS A 106 -8.94 -0.94 5.40
CA HIS A 106 -9.40 -2.31 5.38
C HIS A 106 -9.02 -2.98 4.06
N TRP A 107 -8.04 -3.88 4.12
CA TRP A 107 -7.55 -4.66 2.99
C TRP A 107 -7.11 -6.04 3.43
N LEU A 108 -6.94 -6.93 2.48
CA LEU A 108 -6.47 -8.28 2.75
C LEU A 108 -5.58 -8.82 1.62
N TRP A 109 -4.74 -9.79 1.98
CA TRP A 109 -4.01 -10.62 1.03
C TRP A 109 -4.66 -11.99 0.90
N ARG A 110 -4.75 -12.48 -0.33
CA ARG A 110 -5.24 -13.81 -0.67
C ARG A 110 -4.19 -14.61 -1.41
N ARG A 111 -4.05 -15.88 -0.99
CA ARG A 111 -3.30 -16.93 -1.67
C ARG A 111 -4.27 -18.03 -2.03
N ASN A 112 -4.37 -18.43 -3.33
CA ASN A 112 -5.30 -19.48 -3.78
C ASN A 112 -6.75 -19.28 -3.27
N LYS A 113 -7.26 -18.04 -3.35
CA LYS A 113 -8.60 -17.61 -2.88
C LYS A 113 -8.78 -17.61 -1.35
N LYS A 114 -7.85 -18.13 -0.56
CA LYS A 114 -7.89 -18.10 0.92
C LYS A 114 -7.27 -16.81 1.42
N THR A 115 -7.89 -16.16 2.39
CA THR A 115 -7.31 -14.98 3.08
C THR A 115 -6.18 -15.47 3.99
N VAL A 116 -5.01 -14.87 3.82
CA VAL A 116 -3.80 -15.19 4.61
C VAL A 116 -3.45 -14.06 5.56
N LEU A 117 -3.81 -12.82 5.22
CA LEU A 117 -3.61 -11.63 6.03
C LEU A 117 -4.78 -10.67 5.79
N GLU A 118 -5.31 -10.08 6.83
CA GLU A 118 -6.37 -9.06 6.76
C GLU A 118 -6.10 -7.95 7.76
N THR A 119 -6.39 -6.71 7.36
CA THR A 119 -6.35 -5.55 8.25
C THR A 119 -7.76 -5.02 8.46
N VAL A 120 -8.02 -4.56 9.68
CA VAL A 120 -9.20 -3.78 10.04
C VAL A 120 -8.72 -2.50 10.69
N GLU A 121 -9.10 -1.36 10.13
CA GLU A 121 -8.77 -0.05 10.66
C GLU A 121 -9.65 0.25 11.87
N ASP A 122 -9.04 0.68 12.95
CA ASP A 122 -9.75 1.28 14.08
C ASP A 122 -9.64 2.80 13.92
N ILE A 123 -10.78 3.49 13.82
CA ILE A 123 -10.80 4.94 13.62
C ILE A 123 -10.74 5.58 15.01
N VAL A 124 -9.55 5.65 15.58
CA VAL A 124 -9.31 6.43 16.80
C VAL A 124 -8.49 7.67 16.43
N GLN A 125 -9.12 8.84 16.53
CA GLN A 125 -8.55 10.19 16.55
C GLN A 125 -7.20 10.40 15.86
N GLY A 126 -7.21 10.44 14.52
CA GLY A 126 -6.09 11.01 13.75
C GLY A 126 -4.96 10.05 13.40
N ASP A 127 -4.62 9.12 14.23
CA ASP A 127 -3.61 8.10 13.97
C ASP A 127 -4.21 6.91 13.23
N LYS A 128 -3.49 6.42 12.23
CA LYS A 128 -3.88 5.23 11.48
C LYS A 128 -3.47 4.00 12.27
N SER A 129 -4.38 3.51 13.08
CA SER A 129 -4.19 2.28 13.86
C SER A 129 -5.25 1.25 13.53
N GLY A 130 -5.05 0.01 13.98
CA GLY A 130 -6.01 -1.06 13.79
C GLY A 130 -5.42 -2.43 14.14
N VAL A 131 -6.05 -3.46 13.63
CA VAL A 131 -5.65 -4.84 13.87
C VAL A 131 -5.26 -5.51 12.55
N ILE A 132 -4.13 -6.21 12.55
CA ILE A 132 -3.71 -7.12 11.49
C ILE A 132 -3.93 -8.54 11.97
N THR A 133 -4.66 -9.31 11.19
CA THR A 133 -4.93 -10.73 11.46
C THR A 133 -4.18 -11.58 10.45
N LEU A 134 -3.33 -12.48 10.92
CA LEU A 134 -2.63 -13.49 10.12
C LEU A 134 -3.34 -14.83 10.28
N SER A 135 -3.84 -15.39 9.20
CA SER A 135 -4.50 -16.71 9.19
C SER A 135 -3.52 -17.87 9.06
N SER A 136 -2.31 -17.59 8.60
CA SER A 136 -1.20 -18.55 8.55
C SER A 136 0.11 -17.82 8.75
N TYR A 137 1.07 -18.46 9.44
CA TYR A 137 2.43 -17.92 9.50
C TYR A 137 3.06 -18.00 8.10
N LEU A 138 3.50 -16.86 7.62
CA LEU A 138 4.23 -16.71 6.36
C LEU A 138 5.59 -16.11 6.69
N ASN A 139 6.68 -16.68 6.19
CA ASN A 139 8.02 -16.11 6.37
C ASN A 139 8.12 -14.67 5.86
N GLU A 140 7.26 -14.32 4.89
CA GLU A 140 7.20 -13.01 4.24
C GLU A 140 6.10 -12.10 4.81
N SER A 141 5.60 -12.37 6.02
CA SER A 141 4.49 -11.60 6.63
C SER A 141 4.81 -10.10 6.69
N ASN A 142 6.03 -9.75 7.07
CA ASN A 142 6.49 -8.36 7.21
C ASN A 142 6.47 -7.63 5.85
N LEU A 143 6.98 -8.28 4.81
CA LEU A 143 6.94 -7.77 3.43
C LEU A 143 5.49 -7.55 2.97
N LEU A 144 4.59 -8.49 3.23
CA LEU A 144 3.18 -8.38 2.85
C LEU A 144 2.46 -7.27 3.60
N ILE A 145 2.76 -7.08 4.89
CA ILE A 145 2.20 -5.99 5.70
C ILE A 145 2.63 -4.64 5.13
N LEU A 146 3.94 -4.40 4.98
CA LEU A 146 4.47 -3.15 4.47
C LEU A 146 4.03 -2.88 3.02
N THR A 147 4.02 -3.91 2.17
CA THR A 147 3.51 -3.80 0.80
C THR A 147 2.01 -3.47 0.79
N GLY A 148 1.21 -4.05 1.66
CA GLY A 148 -0.21 -3.76 1.78
C GLY A 148 -0.49 -2.32 2.22
N ILE A 149 0.28 -1.82 3.20
CA ILE A 149 0.24 -0.43 3.66
C ILE A 149 0.65 0.51 2.52
N TYR A 150 1.75 0.23 1.82
CA TYR A 150 2.19 0.99 0.64
C TYR A 150 1.09 1.11 -0.42
N LEU A 151 0.44 0.01 -0.78
CA LEU A 151 -0.64 0.02 -1.77
C LEU A 151 -1.84 0.87 -1.30
N SER A 152 -2.16 0.82 -0.01
CA SER A 152 -3.23 1.62 0.60
C SER A 152 -2.90 3.12 0.58
N LEU A 153 -1.69 3.50 0.99
CA LEU A 153 -1.21 4.89 0.96
C LEU A 153 -1.21 5.46 -0.45
N ARG A 154 -0.67 4.69 -1.39
CA ARG A 154 -0.63 5.07 -2.80
C ARG A 154 -2.02 5.27 -3.39
N ARG A 155 -2.98 4.42 -3.04
CA ARG A 155 -4.37 4.52 -3.47
C ARG A 155 -5.04 5.78 -2.90
N LYS A 156 -4.91 6.05 -1.60
CA LYS A 156 -5.45 7.27 -0.95
C LYS A 156 -4.89 8.54 -1.60
N ARG A 157 -3.59 8.60 -1.87
CA ARG A 157 -2.96 9.75 -2.55
C ARG A 157 -3.54 10.01 -3.94
N LYS A 158 -3.80 8.96 -4.72
CA LYS A 158 -4.42 9.12 -6.05
C LYS A 158 -5.86 9.60 -5.96
N LEU A 159 -6.63 9.13 -4.99
CA LEU A 159 -8.01 9.58 -4.77
C LEU A 159 -8.05 11.06 -4.38
N SER A 160 -7.20 11.51 -3.45
CA SER A 160 -7.13 12.91 -3.03
C SER A 160 -6.75 13.83 -4.18
N LEU A 161 -5.78 13.47 -5.02
CA LEU A 161 -5.40 14.22 -6.22
C LEU A 161 -6.53 14.22 -7.26
N GLY A 162 -7.24 13.12 -7.44
CA GLY A 162 -8.38 13.04 -8.35
C GLY A 162 -9.53 13.94 -7.91
N LEU A 163 -9.88 13.94 -6.64
CA LEU A 163 -10.91 14.80 -6.07
C LEU A 163 -10.50 16.29 -6.11
N TYR A 164 -9.26 16.62 -5.80
CA TYR A 164 -8.73 17.97 -5.93
C TYR A 164 -8.82 18.50 -7.37
N ASN A 165 -8.40 17.70 -8.34
CA ASN A 165 -8.50 18.08 -9.75
C ASN A 165 -9.94 18.22 -10.24
N LEU A 166 -10.87 17.40 -9.72
CA LEU A 166 -12.29 17.50 -10.04
C LEU A 166 -12.90 18.78 -9.45
N SER A 167 -12.63 19.07 -8.16
CA SER A 167 -13.11 20.29 -7.50
C SER A 167 -12.60 21.56 -8.20
N ARG A 168 -11.31 21.58 -8.61
CA ARG A 168 -10.73 22.69 -9.36
C ARG A 168 -11.37 22.88 -10.74
N ARG A 169 -11.72 21.79 -11.43
CA ARG A 169 -12.44 21.86 -12.71
C ARG A 169 -13.87 22.36 -12.56
N LEU A 170 -14.56 21.97 -11.48
CA LEU A 170 -15.91 22.45 -11.19
C LEU A 170 -15.90 23.94 -10.81
N ALA A 171 -14.98 24.35 -9.92
CA ALA A 171 -14.82 25.76 -9.57
C ALA A 171 -14.48 26.63 -10.80
N GLY A 172 -13.60 26.14 -11.70
CA GLY A 172 -13.28 26.88 -12.93
C GLY A 172 -14.45 27.02 -13.90
N LYS A 173 -15.44 26.11 -13.89
CA LYS A 173 -16.66 26.22 -14.70
C LYS A 173 -17.66 27.23 -14.13
N GLU A 174 -17.70 27.40 -12.80
CA GLU A 174 -18.56 28.41 -12.19
C GLU A 174 -18.13 29.85 -12.50
N TRP A 175 -16.84 30.10 -12.70
CA TRP A 175 -16.32 31.41 -13.12
C TRP A 175 -16.69 31.77 -14.57
N LEU A 176 -16.76 30.77 -15.46
CA LEU A 176 -17.10 30.96 -16.88
C LEU A 176 -18.62 31.18 -17.12
N GLN A 177 -19.48 30.90 -16.15
CA GLN A 177 -20.93 31.12 -16.26
C GLN A 177 -21.40 32.47 -15.70
N LYS A 178 -20.51 33.26 -15.07
CA LYS A 178 -20.86 34.57 -14.49
C LYS A 178 -20.63 35.76 -15.41
N ASP A 179 -20.06 35.51 -16.59
CA ASP A 179 -19.74 36.56 -17.58
C ASP A 179 -20.60 36.48 -18.87
N ILE A 180 -21.86 35.96 -18.77
CA ILE A 180 -22.84 35.98 -19.84
C ILE A 180 -24.06 36.76 -19.40
#